data_f4d498afc38a072bac028f1f235a89c6
#
_entry.id   f4d498afc38a072bac028f1f235a89c6
#
_cell.length_a   1.000
_cell.length_b   1.000
_cell.length_c   1.000
_cell.angle_alpha   90.00
_cell.angle_beta   90.00
_cell.angle_gamma   90.00
#
_symmetry.space_group_name_H-M   'P 1'
#
loop_
_entity.id
_entity.type
_entity.pdbx_description
1 polymer ?
#
loop_
_entity_poly.entity_id
_entity_poly.type
_entity_poly.pdbx_seq_one_letter_code
_entity_poly.pdbx_strand_id
1 'polypeptide(L)'
;IKFAIEPKPNEPRGDIFLPTIGHALAFIYTLDRPELVGLNPEVGHEQMAGLNFVHGIAQALWQKKLYHIDLNGQHGPKFDQDLVFGHGDLKSAFFLVDLLERYKYDGPKHFDYKPARTEDDKGVWESASANMRTYLALKERAAAFRADPRVIEAMKASNIPGLNESTLGSGETWRDLAKDSFDVEAAGARGYGYELVDQLALE
;
A
#
# COMPACT_ATOMS: atom_id res chain seq x y z
N ILE A 1 -3.14 8.72 24.30
CA ILE A 1 -3.36 9.31 22.96
C ILE A 1 -2.24 8.79 22.07
N LYS A 2 -2.57 8.38 20.84
CA LYS A 2 -1.65 8.08 19.76
C LYS A 2 -1.75 9.17 18.70
N PHE A 3 -0.67 9.42 18.00
CA PHE A 3 -0.61 10.36 16.88
C PHE A 3 -0.41 9.58 15.59
N ALA A 4 -1.02 10.04 14.52
CA ALA A 4 -0.82 9.50 13.18
C ALA A 4 -0.35 10.65 12.28
N ILE A 5 0.86 10.56 11.74
CA ILE A 5 1.44 11.54 10.84
C ILE A 5 0.90 11.27 9.44
N GLU A 6 0.42 12.31 8.80
CA GLU A 6 0.04 12.29 7.39
C GLU A 6 1.17 12.91 6.56
N PRO A 7 1.94 12.09 5.84
CA PRO A 7 3.00 12.57 4.97
C PRO A 7 2.40 13.26 3.74
N LYS A 8 3.00 14.38 3.33
CA LYS A 8 2.61 15.10 2.11
C LYS A 8 3.85 15.73 1.47
N PRO A 9 4.08 15.56 0.15
CA PRO A 9 5.32 16.06 -0.46
C PRO A 9 5.36 17.57 -0.65
N ASN A 10 4.24 18.16 -0.97
CA ASN A 10 4.10 19.60 -1.25
C ASN A 10 2.67 20.06 -0.99
N GLU A 11 2.40 21.36 -1.12
CA GLU A 11 1.15 22.06 -0.85
C GLU A 11 0.80 22.17 0.66
N PRO A 12 0.51 23.41 1.07
CA PRO A 12 0.53 24.66 0.31
C PRO A 12 1.94 25.22 0.06
N ARG A 13 2.98 24.52 0.47
CA ARG A 13 4.39 24.86 0.22
C ARG A 13 4.95 24.00 -0.91
N GLY A 14 6.07 24.44 -1.51
CA GLY A 14 6.77 23.68 -2.55
C GLY A 14 7.33 22.37 -2.03
N ASP A 15 7.87 22.38 -0.80
CA ASP A 15 8.38 21.19 -0.11
C ASP A 15 7.86 21.15 1.33
N ILE A 16 7.50 19.98 1.79
CA ILE A 16 7.03 19.70 3.15
C ILE A 16 8.03 18.77 3.85
N PHE A 17 8.21 18.97 5.17
CA PHE A 17 9.27 18.34 5.95
C PHE A 17 9.21 16.81 5.99
N LEU A 18 8.02 16.22 6.01
CA LEU A 18 7.82 14.77 6.00
C LEU A 18 7.06 14.36 4.73
N PRO A 19 7.74 14.32 3.57
CA PRO A 19 7.08 14.24 2.27
C PRO A 19 6.49 12.88 1.94
N THR A 20 6.99 11.79 2.54
CA THR A 20 6.58 10.42 2.20
C THR A 20 6.52 9.53 3.44
N ILE A 21 5.90 8.36 3.28
CA ILE A 21 5.84 7.31 4.32
C ILE A 21 7.24 6.99 4.86
N GLY A 22 8.23 6.81 3.99
CA GLY A 22 9.60 6.48 4.41
C GLY A 22 10.26 7.57 5.24
N HIS A 23 10.09 8.85 4.88
CA HIS A 23 10.61 9.97 5.67
C HIS A 23 9.93 10.06 7.03
N ALA A 24 8.61 9.88 7.07
CA ALA A 24 7.88 9.90 8.33
C ALA A 24 8.25 8.72 9.24
N LEU A 25 8.47 7.52 8.69
CA LEU A 25 8.98 6.38 9.46
C LEU A 25 10.38 6.67 10.03
N ALA A 26 11.28 7.21 9.22
CA ALA A 26 12.62 7.60 9.69
C ALA A 26 12.53 8.59 10.85
N PHE A 27 11.67 9.60 10.73
CA PHE A 27 11.43 10.56 11.82
C PHE A 27 10.85 9.90 13.08
N ILE A 28 9.84 9.05 12.93
CA ILE A 28 9.19 8.37 14.07
C ILE A 28 10.23 7.61 14.92
N TYR A 29 11.19 6.96 14.27
CA TYR A 29 12.22 6.19 14.99
C TYR A 29 13.30 7.05 15.67
N THR A 30 13.31 8.37 15.48
CA THR A 30 14.14 9.29 16.26
C THR A 30 13.50 9.77 17.56
N LEU A 31 12.22 9.48 17.76
CA LEU A 31 11.46 9.94 18.93
C LEU A 31 11.75 9.08 20.16
N ASP A 32 11.67 9.68 21.35
CA ASP A 32 11.80 8.97 22.63
C ASP A 32 10.71 7.92 22.84
N ARG A 33 9.53 8.14 22.28
CA ARG A 33 8.33 7.30 22.42
C ARG A 33 7.74 6.93 21.06
N PRO A 34 8.47 6.21 20.20
CA PRO A 34 8.04 5.91 18.84
C PRO A 34 6.78 5.05 18.78
N GLU A 35 6.44 4.32 19.86
CA GLU A 35 5.23 3.50 19.94
C GLU A 35 3.93 4.33 20.02
N LEU A 36 4.03 5.61 20.35
CA LEU A 36 2.88 6.52 20.41
C LEU A 36 2.60 7.19 19.06
N VAL A 37 3.50 7.07 18.11
CA VAL A 37 3.40 7.74 16.81
C VAL A 37 3.41 6.72 15.69
N GLY A 38 2.47 6.85 14.78
CA GLY A 38 2.35 6.06 13.57
C GLY A 38 2.01 6.94 12.37
N LEU A 39 1.44 6.35 11.36
CA LEU A 39 1.16 6.96 10.07
C LEU A 39 -0.33 7.01 9.77
N ASN A 40 -0.72 8.05 9.08
CA ASN A 40 -1.98 8.23 8.36
C ASN A 40 -1.66 8.57 6.90
N PRO A 41 -1.17 7.63 6.09
CA PRO A 41 -0.84 7.92 4.70
C PRO A 41 -2.08 8.08 3.84
N GLU A 42 -1.98 8.95 2.86
CA GLU A 42 -3.01 9.23 1.86
C GLU A 42 -2.55 8.81 0.46
N VAL A 43 -3.48 8.23 -0.33
CA VAL A 43 -3.20 7.76 -1.70
C VAL A 43 -2.64 8.87 -2.57
N GLY A 44 -3.30 10.03 -2.57
CA GLY A 44 -2.92 11.19 -3.38
C GLY A 44 -1.51 11.67 -3.08
N HIS A 45 -1.14 11.73 -1.81
CA HIS A 45 0.14 12.28 -1.38
C HIS A 45 1.35 11.47 -1.86
N GLU A 46 1.33 10.14 -1.76
CA GLU A 46 2.42 9.32 -2.29
C GLU A 46 2.48 9.37 -3.83
N GLN A 47 1.33 9.44 -4.50
CA GLN A 47 1.29 9.59 -5.96
C GLN A 47 1.78 10.97 -6.42
N MET A 48 1.53 12.05 -5.65
CA MET A 48 2.12 13.37 -5.88
C MET A 48 3.65 13.33 -5.83
N ALA A 49 4.22 12.48 -4.97
CA ALA A 49 5.66 12.24 -4.91
C ALA A 49 6.18 11.30 -6.01
N GLY A 50 5.32 10.80 -6.90
CA GLY A 50 5.66 9.84 -7.94
C GLY A 50 5.94 8.42 -7.42
N LEU A 51 5.43 8.08 -6.23
CA LEU A 51 5.67 6.80 -5.58
C LEU A 51 4.47 5.85 -5.70
N ASN A 52 4.74 4.57 -5.49
CA ASN A 52 3.72 3.53 -5.41
C ASN A 52 3.14 3.47 -4.00
N PHE A 53 1.87 3.86 -3.85
CA PHE A 53 1.19 3.90 -2.56
C PHE A 53 1.10 2.52 -1.88
N VAL A 54 0.81 1.46 -2.65
CA VAL A 54 0.69 0.09 -2.13
C VAL A 54 2.00 -0.37 -1.50
N HIS A 55 3.14 -0.02 -2.12
CA HIS A 55 4.46 -0.30 -1.57
C HIS A 55 4.71 0.44 -0.25
N GLY A 56 4.35 1.72 -0.18
CA GLY A 56 4.46 2.50 1.06
C GLY A 56 3.59 1.92 2.19
N ILE A 57 2.36 1.52 1.90
CA ILE A 57 1.47 0.86 2.87
C ILE A 57 2.02 -0.48 3.33
N ALA A 58 2.60 -1.28 2.43
CA ALA A 58 3.24 -2.54 2.82
C ALA A 58 4.39 -2.29 3.83
N GLN A 59 5.19 -1.24 3.62
CA GLN A 59 6.24 -0.84 4.55
C GLN A 59 5.66 -0.40 5.90
N ALA A 60 4.60 0.42 5.89
CA ALA A 60 3.94 0.88 7.11
C ALA A 60 3.33 -0.27 7.93
N LEU A 61 2.72 -1.25 7.27
CA LEU A 61 2.19 -2.47 7.87
C LEU A 61 3.31 -3.33 8.48
N TRP A 62 4.39 -3.57 7.72
CA TRP A 62 5.54 -4.33 8.18
C TRP A 62 6.14 -3.73 9.44
N GLN A 63 6.24 -2.40 9.51
CA GLN A 63 6.74 -1.65 10.67
C GLN A 63 5.71 -1.52 11.81
N LYS A 64 4.48 -2.03 11.63
CA LYS A 64 3.35 -1.89 12.59
C LYS A 64 3.05 -0.43 12.93
N LYS A 65 3.20 0.45 11.93
CA LYS A 65 3.02 1.90 12.06
C LYS A 65 1.82 2.44 11.30
N LEU A 66 1.05 1.62 10.60
CA LEU A 66 -0.18 2.04 9.96
C LEU A 66 -1.28 2.19 11.02
N TYR A 67 -1.54 3.42 11.49
CA TYR A 67 -2.54 3.71 12.52
C TYR A 67 -3.86 4.17 11.93
N HIS A 68 -3.81 4.79 10.79
CA HIS A 68 -4.95 5.29 10.02
C HIS A 68 -4.60 5.22 8.54
N ILE A 69 -5.57 5.35 7.65
CA ILE A 69 -5.33 5.46 6.21
C ILE A 69 -6.39 6.34 5.57
N ASP A 70 -5.97 7.29 4.75
CA ASP A 70 -6.83 8.13 3.93
C ASP A 70 -6.86 7.63 2.49
N LEU A 71 -8.08 7.35 2.05
CA LEU A 71 -8.38 6.75 0.74
C LEU A 71 -9.00 7.80 -0.16
N ASN A 72 -8.36 8.04 -1.30
CA ASN A 72 -8.86 8.90 -2.36
C ASN A 72 -8.32 8.45 -3.72
N GLY A 73 -8.36 9.31 -4.72
CA GLY A 73 -7.83 9.10 -6.05
C GLY A 73 -6.97 10.28 -6.50
N GLN A 74 -6.02 9.99 -7.38
CA GLN A 74 -5.05 10.96 -7.88
C GLN A 74 -4.61 10.59 -9.31
N HIS A 75 -4.38 11.59 -10.15
CA HIS A 75 -3.81 11.43 -11.48
C HIS A 75 -2.34 11.90 -11.52
N GLY A 76 -1.43 11.02 -11.15
CA GLY A 76 0.02 11.27 -11.24
C GLY A 76 0.52 12.41 -10.35
N PRO A 77 1.77 12.86 -10.55
CA PRO A 77 2.44 13.83 -9.70
C PRO A 77 1.99 15.28 -10.01
N LYS A 78 0.80 15.64 -9.62
CA LYS A 78 0.23 16.98 -9.77
C LYS A 78 -0.08 17.57 -8.39
N PHE A 79 -0.89 18.63 -8.37
CA PHE A 79 -1.50 19.12 -7.15
C PHE A 79 -2.43 18.05 -6.55
N ASP A 80 -2.71 18.21 -5.29
CA ASP A 80 -3.61 17.34 -4.53
C ASP A 80 -5.05 17.44 -5.07
N GLN A 81 -5.52 16.34 -5.68
CA GLN A 81 -6.80 16.36 -6.39
C GLN A 81 -7.94 15.83 -5.55
N ASP A 82 -7.67 15.01 -4.56
CA ASP A 82 -8.66 14.40 -3.65
C ASP A 82 -9.86 13.80 -4.41
N LEU A 83 -9.57 13.04 -5.47
CA LEU A 83 -10.62 12.41 -6.27
C LEU A 83 -11.28 11.24 -5.52
N VAL A 84 -12.41 10.79 -6.02
CA VAL A 84 -13.08 9.59 -5.50
C VAL A 84 -12.12 8.39 -5.55
N PHE A 85 -12.14 7.57 -4.52
CA PHE A 85 -11.28 6.39 -4.38
C PHE A 85 -11.32 5.47 -5.61
N GLY A 86 -10.16 5.15 -6.11
CA GLY A 86 -9.96 4.37 -7.34
C GLY A 86 -9.89 5.20 -8.63
N HIS A 87 -10.18 6.51 -8.59
CA HIS A 87 -9.93 7.39 -9.73
C HIS A 87 -8.43 7.57 -9.96
N GLY A 88 -8.05 7.57 -11.22
CA GLY A 88 -6.67 7.71 -11.65
C GLY A 88 -5.92 6.39 -11.77
N ASP A 89 -6.08 5.47 -10.82
CA ASP A 89 -5.43 4.16 -10.85
C ASP A 89 -6.25 3.10 -10.09
N LEU A 90 -7.21 2.51 -10.79
CA LEU A 90 -8.09 1.48 -10.23
C LEU A 90 -7.32 0.20 -9.85
N LYS A 91 -6.28 -0.15 -10.61
CA LYS A 91 -5.46 -1.33 -10.35
C LYS A 91 -4.67 -1.19 -9.05
N SER A 92 -4.06 -0.04 -8.81
CA SER A 92 -3.41 0.24 -7.53
C SER A 92 -4.41 0.25 -6.37
N ALA A 93 -5.61 0.80 -6.56
CA ALA A 93 -6.67 0.74 -5.55
C ALA A 93 -7.08 -0.70 -5.24
N PHE A 94 -7.18 -1.56 -6.25
CA PHE A 94 -7.45 -3.00 -6.07
C PHE A 94 -6.34 -3.67 -5.24
N PHE A 95 -5.07 -3.50 -5.60
CA PHE A 95 -3.96 -4.10 -4.85
C PHE A 95 -3.83 -3.53 -3.44
N LEU A 96 -4.19 -2.27 -3.22
CA LEU A 96 -4.25 -1.69 -1.88
C LEU A 96 -5.28 -2.41 -1.01
N VAL A 97 -6.52 -2.57 -1.51
CA VAL A 97 -7.57 -3.27 -0.78
C VAL A 97 -7.17 -4.72 -0.52
N ASP A 98 -6.62 -5.40 -1.53
CA ASP A 98 -6.10 -6.75 -1.39
C ASP A 98 -5.01 -6.87 -0.31
N LEU A 99 -4.09 -5.92 -0.25
CA LEU A 99 -3.03 -5.86 0.78
C LEU A 99 -3.64 -5.69 2.18
N LEU A 100 -4.56 -4.73 2.36
CA LEU A 100 -5.20 -4.47 3.65
C LEU A 100 -5.99 -5.68 4.16
N GLU A 101 -6.72 -6.36 3.26
CA GLU A 101 -7.49 -7.57 3.62
C GLU A 101 -6.57 -8.75 3.98
N ARG A 102 -5.46 -8.94 3.26
CA ARG A 102 -4.46 -9.97 3.60
C ARG A 102 -3.84 -9.79 4.96
N TYR A 103 -3.47 -8.56 5.27
CA TYR A 103 -2.88 -8.21 6.56
C TYR A 103 -3.92 -8.08 7.66
N LYS A 104 -5.22 -8.25 7.34
CA LYS A 104 -6.34 -8.10 8.28
C LYS A 104 -6.26 -6.77 9.00
N TYR A 105 -5.96 -5.72 8.25
CA TYR A 105 -5.89 -4.37 8.82
C TYR A 105 -7.27 -3.95 9.33
N ASP A 106 -7.38 -3.78 10.63
CA ASP A 106 -8.61 -3.42 11.37
C ASP A 106 -8.65 -1.95 11.81
N GLY A 107 -7.61 -1.19 11.49
CA GLY A 107 -7.55 0.24 11.76
C GLY A 107 -8.57 1.06 10.96
N PRO A 108 -8.81 2.31 11.36
CA PRO A 108 -9.74 3.19 10.68
C PRO A 108 -9.30 3.47 9.24
N LYS A 109 -10.30 3.55 8.37
CA LYS A 109 -10.18 3.90 6.96
C LYS A 109 -11.08 5.10 6.71
N HIS A 110 -10.52 6.17 6.24
CA HIS A 110 -11.23 7.40 5.94
C HIS A 110 -11.16 7.67 4.44
N PHE A 111 -12.12 8.40 3.90
CA PHE A 111 -12.10 8.85 2.52
C PHE A 111 -11.87 10.34 2.51
N ASP A 112 -10.62 10.75 2.37
CA ASP A 112 -10.27 12.16 2.20
C ASP A 112 -10.39 12.53 0.72
N TYR A 113 -11.61 12.88 0.34
CA TYR A 113 -11.92 13.27 -1.04
C TYR A 113 -12.71 14.56 -1.07
N LYS A 114 -12.58 15.31 -2.14
CA LYS A 114 -13.33 16.55 -2.37
C LYS A 114 -14.29 16.40 -3.54
N PRO A 115 -15.59 16.59 -3.34
CA PRO A 115 -16.54 16.62 -4.45
C PRO A 115 -16.23 17.78 -5.39
N ALA A 116 -16.55 17.62 -6.67
CA ALA A 116 -16.41 18.69 -7.64
C ALA A 116 -17.26 19.89 -7.25
N ARG A 117 -16.77 21.09 -7.49
CA ARG A 117 -17.49 22.35 -7.16
C ARG A 117 -18.80 22.53 -7.95
N THR A 118 -19.02 21.72 -8.96
CA THR A 118 -20.24 21.69 -9.79
C THR A 118 -21.31 20.76 -9.23
N GLU A 119 -21.01 20.00 -8.17
CA GLU A 119 -21.98 19.11 -7.54
C GLU A 119 -23.01 19.88 -6.71
N ASP A 120 -24.24 19.37 -6.71
CA ASP A 120 -25.27 19.73 -5.75
C ASP A 120 -25.20 18.88 -4.48
N ASP A 121 -26.03 19.20 -3.48
CA ASP A 121 -26.04 18.48 -2.20
C ASP A 121 -26.26 16.98 -2.38
N LYS A 122 -27.08 16.55 -3.33
CA LYS A 122 -27.34 15.16 -3.62
C LYS A 122 -26.11 14.48 -4.21
N GLY A 123 -25.47 15.11 -5.19
CA GLY A 123 -24.25 14.60 -5.84
C GLY A 123 -23.09 14.44 -4.86
N VAL A 124 -22.96 15.38 -3.91
CA VAL A 124 -21.97 15.28 -2.82
C VAL A 124 -22.15 13.99 -2.00
N TRP A 125 -23.37 13.70 -1.56
CA TRP A 125 -23.64 12.48 -0.78
C TRP A 125 -23.59 11.20 -1.59
N GLU A 126 -23.97 11.25 -2.86
CA GLU A 126 -23.83 10.11 -3.77
C GLU A 126 -22.36 9.75 -4.00
N SER A 127 -21.51 10.73 -4.23
CA SER A 127 -20.07 10.51 -4.42
C SER A 127 -19.38 10.08 -3.12
N ALA A 128 -19.78 10.59 -1.97
CA ALA A 128 -19.30 10.09 -0.67
C ALA A 128 -19.63 8.61 -0.49
N SER A 129 -20.87 8.23 -0.80
CA SER A 129 -21.30 6.82 -0.76
C SER A 129 -20.57 5.96 -1.81
N ALA A 130 -20.23 6.54 -2.96
CA ALA A 130 -19.51 5.84 -4.03
C ALA A 130 -18.11 5.40 -3.58
N ASN A 131 -17.39 6.20 -2.81
CA ASN A 131 -16.10 5.82 -2.21
C ASN A 131 -16.21 4.49 -1.44
N MET A 132 -17.20 4.40 -0.56
CA MET A 132 -17.44 3.20 0.25
C MET A 132 -17.83 2.00 -0.62
N ARG A 133 -18.72 2.20 -1.61
CA ARG A 133 -19.12 1.13 -2.53
C ARG A 133 -17.94 0.62 -3.36
N THR A 134 -17.07 1.51 -3.82
CA THR A 134 -15.85 1.13 -4.55
C THR A 134 -14.95 0.26 -3.68
N TYR A 135 -14.70 0.65 -2.43
CA TYR A 135 -13.91 -0.17 -1.51
C TYR A 135 -14.51 -1.56 -1.32
N LEU A 136 -15.81 -1.65 -1.06
CA LEU A 136 -16.50 -2.93 -0.85
C LEU A 136 -16.49 -3.81 -2.09
N ALA A 137 -16.70 -3.23 -3.28
CA ALA A 137 -16.62 -3.97 -4.54
C ALA A 137 -15.20 -4.51 -4.79
N LEU A 138 -14.17 -3.70 -4.53
CA LEU A 138 -12.78 -4.15 -4.64
C LEU A 138 -12.43 -5.22 -3.60
N LYS A 139 -12.99 -5.17 -2.40
CA LYS A 139 -12.84 -6.20 -1.39
C LYS A 139 -13.40 -7.55 -1.84
N GLU A 140 -14.59 -7.57 -2.43
CA GLU A 140 -15.17 -8.79 -3.02
C GLU A 140 -14.32 -9.32 -4.16
N ARG A 141 -13.83 -8.44 -5.04
CA ARG A 141 -12.93 -8.81 -6.14
C ARG A 141 -11.60 -9.37 -5.63
N ALA A 142 -11.02 -8.77 -4.60
CA ALA A 142 -9.79 -9.27 -3.98
C ALA A 142 -9.96 -10.67 -3.40
N ALA A 143 -11.10 -10.97 -2.77
CA ALA A 143 -11.42 -12.30 -2.27
C ALA A 143 -11.50 -13.33 -3.41
N ALA A 144 -12.19 -13.00 -4.51
CA ALA A 144 -12.31 -13.86 -5.69
C ALA A 144 -10.93 -14.09 -6.35
N PHE A 145 -10.14 -13.04 -6.54
CA PHE A 145 -8.79 -13.09 -7.08
C PHE A 145 -7.89 -14.06 -6.29
N ARG A 146 -7.95 -14.00 -4.97
CA ARG A 146 -7.16 -14.90 -4.11
C ARG A 146 -7.61 -16.35 -4.14
N ALA A 147 -8.85 -16.60 -4.48
CA ALA A 147 -9.40 -17.94 -4.64
C ALA A 147 -9.17 -18.52 -6.05
N ASP A 148 -8.71 -17.72 -7.02
CA ASP A 148 -8.44 -18.19 -8.37
C ASP A 148 -7.25 -19.16 -8.38
N PRO A 149 -7.42 -20.40 -8.88
CA PRO A 149 -6.33 -21.37 -8.95
C PRO A 149 -5.12 -20.87 -9.76
N ARG A 150 -5.33 -20.05 -10.79
CA ARG A 150 -4.25 -19.48 -11.61
C ARG A 150 -3.39 -18.52 -10.79
N VAL A 151 -4.03 -17.69 -9.95
CA VAL A 151 -3.35 -16.77 -9.04
C VAL A 151 -2.57 -17.55 -7.98
N ILE A 152 -3.20 -18.57 -7.38
CA ILE A 152 -2.56 -19.43 -6.37
C ILE A 152 -1.29 -20.07 -6.95
N GLU A 153 -1.37 -20.60 -8.15
CA GLU A 153 -0.23 -21.27 -8.78
C GLU A 153 0.88 -20.28 -9.17
N ALA A 154 0.52 -19.12 -9.72
CA ALA A 154 1.47 -18.06 -10.04
C ALA A 154 2.17 -17.51 -8.77
N MET A 155 1.44 -17.37 -7.67
CA MET A 155 2.01 -16.96 -6.38
C MET A 155 2.96 -18.01 -5.80
N LYS A 156 2.69 -19.31 -6.00
CA LYS A 156 3.65 -20.38 -5.63
C LYS A 156 4.94 -20.29 -6.46
N ALA A 157 4.82 -19.99 -7.75
CA ALA A 157 5.98 -19.80 -8.61
C ALA A 157 6.86 -18.62 -8.17
N SER A 158 6.29 -17.60 -7.55
CA SER A 158 7.03 -16.44 -7.00
C SER A 158 7.80 -16.78 -5.72
N ASN A 159 7.51 -17.92 -5.09
CA ASN A 159 8.17 -18.33 -3.86
C ASN A 159 9.51 -19.01 -4.15
N ILE A 160 10.59 -18.51 -3.57
CA ILE A 160 11.92 -19.09 -3.68
C ILE A 160 12.17 -19.91 -2.41
N PRO A 161 12.22 -21.26 -2.50
CA PRO A 161 12.49 -22.08 -1.33
C PRO A 161 13.80 -21.67 -0.64
N GLY A 162 13.77 -21.51 0.66
CA GLY A 162 14.92 -21.12 1.47
C GLY A 162 15.22 -19.61 1.51
N LEU A 163 14.74 -18.81 0.54
CA LEU A 163 15.02 -17.37 0.51
C LEU A 163 13.91 -16.55 1.21
N ASN A 164 12.66 -16.94 1.05
CA ASN A 164 11.53 -16.21 1.65
C ASN A 164 11.40 -16.48 3.16
N GLU A 165 12.04 -17.51 3.66
CA GLU A 165 12.07 -17.89 5.07
C GLU A 165 13.38 -17.48 5.76
N SER A 166 14.41 -17.14 5.01
CA SER A 166 15.71 -16.72 5.53
C SER A 166 15.70 -15.26 5.97
N THR A 167 14.98 -15.01 7.04
CA THR A 167 15.33 -13.89 7.89
C THR A 167 16.40 -14.38 8.87
N LEU A 168 17.44 -13.57 9.06
CA LEU A 168 18.41 -13.85 10.12
C LEU A 168 17.65 -14.08 11.43
N GLY A 169 17.75 -15.26 11.97
CA GLY A 169 17.25 -15.59 13.31
C GLY A 169 17.98 -14.77 14.37
N SER A 170 17.42 -14.71 15.57
CA SER A 170 18.06 -14.02 16.69
C SER A 170 19.42 -14.65 16.99
N GLY A 171 20.49 -13.89 16.79
CA GLY A 171 21.88 -14.34 16.99
C GLY A 171 22.59 -14.88 15.75
N GLU A 172 21.89 -14.98 14.61
CA GLU A 172 22.50 -15.33 13.32
C GLU A 172 23.15 -14.11 12.67
N THR A 173 24.16 -14.35 11.87
CA THR A 173 24.93 -13.34 11.17
C THR A 173 24.88 -13.59 9.66
N TRP A 174 25.33 -12.61 8.85
CA TRP A 174 25.49 -12.78 7.41
C TRP A 174 26.38 -13.99 7.04
N ARG A 175 27.28 -14.42 7.93
CA ARG A 175 28.13 -15.62 7.72
C ARG A 175 27.35 -16.92 7.82
N ASP A 176 26.24 -16.90 8.52
CA ASP A 176 25.35 -18.07 8.61
C ASP A 176 24.50 -18.15 7.33
N LEU A 177 23.99 -17.02 6.82
CA LEU A 177 23.36 -16.97 5.49
C LEU A 177 24.30 -17.41 4.36
N ALA A 178 25.59 -17.07 4.44
CA ALA A 178 26.57 -17.44 3.43
C ALA A 178 26.88 -18.96 3.40
N LYS A 179 26.43 -19.72 4.40
CA LYS A 179 26.56 -21.19 4.42
C LYS A 179 25.40 -21.88 3.72
N ASP A 180 24.29 -21.18 3.49
CA ASP A 180 23.14 -21.72 2.80
C ASP A 180 23.50 -21.99 1.33
N SER A 181 23.35 -23.23 0.91
CA SER A 181 23.56 -23.61 -0.49
C SER A 181 22.35 -23.17 -1.30
N PHE A 182 22.53 -22.20 -2.17
CA PHE A 182 21.52 -21.69 -3.06
C PHE A 182 21.95 -21.91 -4.51
N ASP A 183 21.12 -22.59 -5.30
CA ASP A 183 21.37 -22.78 -6.72
C ASP A 183 20.98 -21.52 -7.49
N VAL A 184 21.97 -20.66 -7.72
CA VAL A 184 21.82 -19.36 -8.40
C VAL A 184 21.37 -19.55 -9.86
N GLU A 185 21.87 -20.58 -10.56
CA GLU A 185 21.54 -20.82 -11.96
C GLU A 185 20.09 -21.30 -12.10
N ALA A 186 19.68 -22.27 -11.28
CA ALA A 186 18.29 -22.73 -11.26
C ALA A 186 17.31 -21.62 -10.87
N ALA A 187 17.66 -20.77 -9.90
CA ALA A 187 16.85 -19.63 -9.53
C ALA A 187 16.76 -18.56 -10.63
N GLY A 188 17.89 -18.28 -11.32
CA GLY A 188 17.93 -17.33 -12.41
C GLY A 188 17.21 -17.77 -13.68
N ALA A 189 17.15 -19.09 -13.93
CA ALA A 189 16.43 -19.67 -15.07
C ALA A 189 14.91 -19.82 -14.84
N ARG A 190 14.44 -19.58 -13.63
CA ARG A 190 13.06 -19.82 -13.21
C ARG A 190 12.16 -18.62 -13.55
N GLY A 191 10.94 -18.88 -14.04
CA GLY A 191 9.87 -17.87 -14.09
C GLY A 191 9.22 -17.68 -12.71
N TYR A 192 8.92 -16.44 -12.35
CA TYR A 192 8.38 -16.08 -11.02
C TYR A 192 6.89 -15.74 -11.03
N GLY A 193 6.25 -15.70 -12.18
CA GLY A 193 4.79 -15.52 -12.31
C GLY A 193 4.26 -14.13 -11.96
N TYR A 194 5.11 -13.13 -11.72
CA TYR A 194 4.67 -11.79 -11.34
C TYR A 194 3.83 -11.11 -12.41
N GLU A 195 4.24 -11.18 -13.68
CA GLU A 195 3.48 -10.62 -14.79
C GLU A 195 2.12 -11.31 -14.96
N LEU A 196 2.06 -12.63 -14.72
CA LEU A 196 0.81 -13.37 -14.79
C LEU A 196 -0.14 -12.93 -13.66
N VAL A 197 0.35 -12.80 -12.42
CA VAL A 197 -0.44 -12.29 -11.29
C VAL A 197 -0.97 -10.89 -11.60
N ASP A 198 -0.11 -10.04 -12.15
CA ASP A 198 -0.44 -8.68 -12.52
C ASP A 198 -1.50 -8.61 -13.63
N GLN A 199 -1.44 -9.51 -14.60
CA GLN A 199 -2.43 -9.66 -15.68
C GLN A 199 -3.78 -10.18 -15.14
N LEU A 200 -3.75 -11.20 -14.30
CA LEU A 200 -4.95 -11.79 -13.72
C LEU A 200 -5.73 -10.81 -12.83
N ALA A 201 -5.06 -9.79 -12.30
CA ALA A 201 -5.73 -8.72 -11.56
C ALA A 201 -6.59 -7.79 -12.46
N LEU A 202 -6.42 -7.84 -13.79
CA LEU A 202 -7.21 -7.09 -14.75
C LEU A 202 -8.38 -7.88 -15.32
N GLU A 203 -8.39 -9.21 -15.18
CA GLU A 203 -9.44 -10.12 -15.62
C GLU A 203 -10.56 -10.23 -14.56
#